data_ebebc0c439903fd43b9070cb137ea8ed
#
_entry.id   ebebc0c439903fd43b9070cb137ea8ed
#
_cell.length_a   1.000
_cell.length_b   1.000
_cell.length_c   1.000
_cell.angle_alpha   90.00
_cell.angle_beta   90.00
_cell.angle_gamma   90.00
#
_symmetry.space_group_name_H-M   'P 1'
#
loop_
_entity.id
_entity.type
_entity.pdbx_description
1 polymer ?
#
loop_
_entity_poly.entity_id
_entity_poly.type
_entity_poly.pdbx_seq_one_letter_code
_entity_poly.pdbx_strand_id
1 'polypeptide(L)'
;MKLLLDTHILLRAAAGTLARDAEKMVIDDKNTLYFSPVSIWEIGIKQSLGRSDFMVDPAILRRGLLDNHYQELPITSAHALAVNDLPRLHKDPFDRMLLAQAKAEGLSLLTADNILHQYPGPVLFVPAG
;
A
#
# COMPACT_ATOMS: atom_id res chain seq x y z
N MET A 1 -4.90 14.22 5.67
CA MET A 1 -5.41 13.12 4.82
C MET A 1 -5.16 11.78 5.48
N LYS A 2 -5.98 10.81 5.13
CA LYS A 2 -5.77 9.41 5.52
C LYS A 2 -5.23 8.66 4.30
N LEU A 3 -4.02 8.14 4.40
CA LEU A 3 -3.32 7.49 3.29
C LEU A 3 -3.07 6.02 3.59
N LEU A 4 -3.51 5.15 2.69
CA LEU A 4 -3.11 3.75 2.67
C LEU A 4 -1.93 3.63 1.71
N LEU A 5 -0.78 3.18 2.19
CA LEU A 5 0.41 3.05 1.36
C LEU A 5 0.40 1.69 0.66
N ASP A 6 0.64 1.67 -0.66
CA ASP A 6 0.79 0.39 -1.33
C ASP A 6 2.11 -0.30 -0.94
N THR A 7 2.24 -1.55 -1.32
CA THR A 7 3.36 -2.38 -0.85
C THR A 7 4.72 -1.81 -1.26
N HIS A 8 4.86 -1.32 -2.48
CA HIS A 8 6.14 -0.76 -2.94
C HIS A 8 6.47 0.56 -2.25
N ILE A 9 5.46 1.39 -1.96
CA ILE A 9 5.67 2.62 -1.19
C ILE A 9 6.13 2.27 0.23
N LEU A 10 5.54 1.26 0.87
CA LEU A 10 5.98 0.79 2.19
C LEU A 10 7.44 0.32 2.16
N LEU A 11 7.81 -0.47 1.17
CA LEU A 11 9.18 -0.99 1.03
C LEU A 11 10.18 0.14 0.84
N ARG A 12 9.86 1.13 0.02
CA ARG A 12 10.72 2.29 -0.22
C ARG A 12 10.82 3.18 1.01
N ALA A 13 9.71 3.35 1.74
CA ALA A 13 9.73 4.10 3.00
C ALA A 13 10.67 3.44 4.01
N ALA A 14 10.59 2.12 4.15
CA ALA A 14 11.44 1.37 5.06
C ALA A 14 12.93 1.42 4.64
N ALA A 15 13.20 1.45 3.33
CA ALA A 15 14.55 1.51 2.79
C ALA A 15 15.14 2.93 2.75
N GLY A 16 14.33 3.95 2.98
CA GLY A 16 14.76 5.34 2.86
C GLY A 16 14.96 5.79 1.42
N THR A 17 14.25 5.17 0.47
CA THR A 17 14.42 5.41 -0.97
C THR A 17 13.17 5.98 -1.64
N LEU A 18 12.26 6.56 -0.87
CA LEU A 18 11.05 7.18 -1.44
C LEU A 18 11.42 8.32 -2.37
N ALA A 19 10.69 8.43 -3.49
CA ALA A 19 10.73 9.61 -4.33
C ALA A 19 10.28 10.84 -3.53
N ARG A 20 10.77 12.01 -3.91
CA ARG A 20 10.59 13.23 -3.14
C ARG A 20 9.14 13.57 -2.82
N ASP A 21 8.24 13.44 -3.80
CA ASP A 21 6.83 13.78 -3.59
C ASP A 21 6.14 12.82 -2.64
N ALA A 22 6.47 11.53 -2.72
CA ALA A 22 5.95 10.52 -1.80
C ALA A 22 6.51 10.75 -0.39
N GLU A 23 7.79 11.06 -0.27
CA GLU A 23 8.42 11.34 1.02
C GLU A 23 7.75 12.52 1.73
N LYS A 24 7.46 13.59 1.00
CA LYS A 24 6.77 14.76 1.58
C LYS A 24 5.43 14.38 2.20
N MET A 25 4.69 13.49 1.55
CA MET A 25 3.40 13.04 2.06
C MET A 25 3.53 12.17 3.29
N VAL A 26 4.55 11.32 3.31
CA VAL A 26 4.78 10.38 4.43
C VAL A 26 5.26 11.10 5.67
N ILE A 27 6.11 12.11 5.54
CA ILE A 27 6.64 12.85 6.69
C ILE A 27 5.72 13.98 7.20
N ASP A 28 4.68 14.31 6.44
CA ASP A 28 3.73 15.35 6.86
C ASP A 28 2.86 14.81 8.01
N ASP A 29 3.01 15.40 9.19
CA ASP A 29 2.31 14.96 10.40
C ASP A 29 0.81 15.22 10.38
N LYS A 30 0.32 15.96 9.40
CA LYS A 30 -1.13 16.12 9.16
C LYS A 30 -1.75 14.91 8.50
N ASN A 31 -0.94 14.03 7.91
CA ASN A 31 -1.41 12.81 7.27
C ASN A 31 -1.38 11.65 8.26
N THR A 32 -2.45 10.87 8.27
CA THR A 32 -2.50 9.60 8.99
C THR A 32 -2.15 8.49 8.02
N LEU A 33 -1.15 7.68 8.36
CA LEU A 33 -0.63 6.64 7.50
C LEU A 33 -1.15 5.28 7.92
N TYR A 34 -1.57 4.50 6.93
CA TYR A 34 -2.10 3.15 7.13
C TYR A 34 -1.33 2.15 6.29
N PHE A 35 -1.23 0.93 6.77
CA PHE A 35 -0.78 -0.23 6.00
C PHE A 35 -1.79 -1.36 6.14
N SER A 36 -1.82 -2.24 5.16
CA SER A 36 -2.72 -3.39 5.16
C SER A 36 -1.95 -4.68 5.44
N PRO A 37 -2.55 -5.65 6.15
CA PRO A 37 -2.03 -7.01 6.23
C PRO A 37 -1.79 -7.64 4.85
N VAL A 38 -2.50 -7.19 3.82
CA VAL A 38 -2.27 -7.61 2.43
C VAL A 38 -0.83 -7.39 2.01
N SER A 39 -0.26 -6.23 2.36
CA SER A 39 1.14 -5.91 2.02
C SER A 39 2.12 -6.83 2.74
N ILE A 40 1.84 -7.13 4.01
CA ILE A 40 2.68 -8.06 4.79
C ILE A 40 2.65 -9.46 4.16
N TRP A 41 1.48 -9.92 3.77
CA TRP A 41 1.29 -11.20 3.10
C TRP A 41 1.98 -11.23 1.73
N GLU A 42 1.80 -10.19 0.93
CA GLU A 42 2.46 -10.07 -0.38
C GLU A 42 3.97 -10.17 -0.26
N ILE A 43 4.55 -9.43 0.69
CA ILE A 43 6.01 -9.43 0.92
C ILE A 43 6.49 -10.85 1.28
N GLY A 44 5.79 -11.54 2.18
CA GLY A 44 6.14 -12.91 2.56
C GLY A 44 6.13 -13.88 1.38
N ILE A 45 5.09 -13.81 0.54
CA ILE A 45 4.97 -14.67 -0.64
C ILE A 45 6.08 -14.37 -1.64
N LYS A 46 6.29 -13.11 -2.00
CA LYS A 46 7.26 -12.73 -3.03
C LYS A 46 8.71 -12.92 -2.58
N GLN A 47 8.98 -12.75 -1.29
CA GLN A 47 10.27 -13.08 -0.71
C GLN A 47 10.57 -14.57 -0.85
N SER A 48 9.59 -15.42 -0.56
CA SER A 48 9.76 -16.88 -0.68
C SER A 48 10.01 -17.33 -2.12
N LEU A 49 9.58 -16.52 -3.09
CA LEU A 49 9.84 -16.74 -4.51
C LEU A 49 11.17 -16.16 -4.99
N GLY A 50 11.98 -15.61 -4.09
CA GLY A 50 13.29 -15.07 -4.41
C GLY A 50 13.27 -13.70 -5.10
N ARG A 51 12.17 -12.95 -5.01
CA ARG A 51 12.07 -11.62 -5.60
C ARG A 51 12.97 -10.63 -4.88
N SER A 52 13.95 -10.09 -5.58
CA SER A 52 14.98 -9.20 -5.00
C SER A 52 14.40 -7.88 -4.47
N ASP A 53 13.31 -7.42 -5.02
CA ASP A 53 12.62 -6.20 -4.59
C ASP A 53 11.76 -6.40 -3.32
N PHE A 54 11.69 -7.64 -2.81
CA PHE A 54 10.90 -8.00 -1.62
C PHE A 54 11.75 -8.62 -0.50
N MET A 55 13.06 -8.36 -0.47
CA MET A 55 13.98 -8.99 0.50
C MET A 55 14.00 -8.23 1.83
N VAL A 56 12.84 -8.15 2.47
CA VAL A 56 12.65 -7.59 3.81
C VAL A 56 11.97 -8.62 4.67
N ASP A 57 12.30 -8.68 5.95
CA ASP A 57 11.58 -9.52 6.90
C ASP A 57 10.21 -8.88 7.19
N PRO A 58 9.09 -9.52 6.83
CA PRO A 58 7.78 -8.91 7.02
C PRO A 58 7.42 -8.64 8.47
N ALA A 59 7.91 -9.45 9.41
CA ALA A 59 7.65 -9.23 10.83
C ALA A 59 8.38 -8.00 11.36
N ILE A 60 9.62 -7.81 10.92
CA ILE A 60 10.42 -6.62 11.28
C ILE A 60 9.81 -5.38 10.65
N LEU A 61 9.40 -5.46 9.39
CA LEU A 61 8.74 -4.34 8.71
C LEU A 61 7.47 -3.92 9.46
N ARG A 62 6.61 -4.87 9.80
CA ARG A 62 5.36 -4.59 10.52
C ARG A 62 5.63 -3.88 11.85
N ARG A 63 6.60 -4.39 12.62
CA ARG A 63 6.98 -3.77 13.90
C ARG A 63 7.45 -2.33 13.69
N GLY A 64 8.29 -2.09 12.70
CA GLY A 64 8.77 -0.76 12.37
C GLY A 64 7.66 0.20 11.98
N LEU A 65 6.68 -0.28 11.21
CA LEU A 65 5.53 0.53 10.84
C LEU A 65 4.71 0.93 12.07
N LEU A 66 4.41 -0.01 12.95
CA LEU A 66 3.67 0.27 14.17
C LEU A 66 4.45 1.21 15.10
N ASP A 67 5.76 1.04 15.23
CA ASP A 67 6.62 1.91 16.02
C ASP A 67 6.67 3.33 15.46
N ASN A 68 6.47 3.50 14.17
CA ASN A 68 6.42 4.81 13.51
C ASN A 68 4.99 5.34 13.34
N HIS A 69 4.06 4.85 14.15
CA HIS A 69 2.69 5.33 14.25
C HIS A 69 1.81 5.06 13.04
N TYR A 70 2.20 4.15 12.15
CA TYR A 70 1.29 3.65 11.12
C TYR A 70 0.17 2.86 11.78
N GLN A 71 -1.02 2.99 11.23
CA GLN A 71 -2.18 2.21 11.68
C GLN A 71 -2.38 1.02 10.74
N GLU A 72 -2.63 -0.14 11.31
CA GLU A 72 -2.96 -1.33 10.53
C GLU A 72 -4.43 -1.30 10.16
N LEU A 73 -4.72 -1.50 8.86
CA LEU A 73 -6.09 -1.57 8.33
C LEU A 73 -6.46 -3.04 8.11
N PRO A 74 -7.19 -3.67 9.03
CA PRO A 74 -7.54 -5.08 8.88
C PRO A 74 -8.38 -5.35 7.63
N ILE A 75 -8.20 -6.53 7.03
CA ILE A 75 -8.99 -6.97 5.90
C ILE A 75 -10.32 -7.51 6.42
N THR A 76 -11.42 -7.09 5.81
CA THR A 76 -12.77 -7.55 6.16
C THR A 76 -13.43 -8.25 4.99
N SER A 77 -14.54 -8.94 5.25
CA SER A 77 -15.36 -9.52 4.19
C SER A 77 -15.90 -8.47 3.24
N ALA A 78 -16.22 -7.28 3.77
CA ALA A 78 -16.68 -6.17 2.93
C ALA A 78 -15.62 -5.78 1.90
N HIS A 79 -14.35 -5.75 2.30
CA HIS A 79 -13.24 -5.47 1.39
C HIS A 79 -13.12 -6.56 0.31
N ALA A 80 -13.21 -7.83 0.72
CA ALA A 80 -13.13 -8.96 -0.20
C ALA A 80 -14.25 -8.94 -1.24
N LEU A 81 -15.46 -8.57 -0.82
CA LEU A 81 -16.59 -8.42 -1.75
C LEU A 81 -16.38 -7.22 -2.69
N ALA A 82 -15.87 -6.11 -2.17
CA ALA A 82 -15.65 -4.90 -2.94
C ALA A 82 -14.63 -5.07 -4.07
N VAL A 83 -13.67 -5.99 -3.94
CA VAL A 83 -12.71 -6.31 -5.01
C VAL A 83 -13.42 -6.68 -6.30
N ASN A 84 -14.54 -7.41 -6.21
CA ASN A 84 -15.29 -7.86 -7.38
C ASN A 84 -15.95 -6.71 -8.16
N ASP A 85 -16.15 -5.57 -7.51
CA ASP A 85 -16.79 -4.40 -8.13
C ASP A 85 -15.78 -3.50 -8.85
N LEU A 86 -14.48 -3.78 -8.72
CA LEU A 86 -13.46 -2.97 -9.37
C LEU A 86 -13.36 -3.32 -10.87
N PRO A 87 -13.12 -2.32 -11.74
CA PRO A 87 -12.79 -2.60 -13.15
C PRO A 87 -11.58 -3.53 -13.24
N ARG A 88 -11.54 -4.36 -14.28
CA ARG A 88 -10.45 -5.34 -14.47
C ARG A 88 -9.28 -4.71 -15.23
N LEU A 89 -8.72 -3.63 -14.70
CA LEU A 89 -7.56 -2.95 -15.29
C LEU A 89 -6.24 -3.55 -14.82
N HIS A 90 -6.17 -3.93 -13.54
CA HIS A 90 -4.97 -4.51 -12.93
C HIS A 90 -5.19 -6.00 -12.67
N LYS A 91 -4.17 -6.82 -12.92
CA LYS A 91 -4.23 -8.26 -12.70
C LYS A 91 -3.76 -8.67 -11.30
N ASP A 92 -2.97 -7.81 -10.64
CA ASP A 92 -2.39 -8.11 -9.35
C ASP A 92 -3.46 -8.09 -8.26
N PRO A 93 -3.75 -9.24 -7.62
CA PRO A 93 -4.80 -9.32 -6.61
C PRO A 93 -4.45 -8.53 -5.34
N PHE A 94 -3.18 -8.38 -5.02
CA PHE A 94 -2.77 -7.60 -3.84
C PHE A 94 -3.11 -6.13 -4.04
N ASP A 95 -2.74 -5.55 -5.19
CA ASP A 95 -3.03 -4.15 -5.50
C ASP A 95 -4.54 -3.90 -5.59
N ARG A 96 -5.28 -4.84 -6.16
CA ARG A 96 -6.74 -4.73 -6.23
C ARG A 96 -7.38 -4.72 -4.84
N MET A 97 -6.88 -5.54 -3.91
CA MET A 97 -7.39 -5.55 -2.54
C MET A 97 -7.08 -4.24 -1.83
N LEU A 98 -5.87 -3.69 -2.01
CA LEU A 98 -5.50 -2.40 -1.41
C LEU A 98 -6.44 -1.29 -1.89
N LEU A 99 -6.74 -1.27 -3.18
CA LEU A 99 -7.67 -0.28 -3.73
C LEU A 99 -9.09 -0.45 -3.17
N ALA A 100 -9.55 -1.70 -3.05
CA ALA A 100 -10.86 -1.98 -2.48
C ALA A 100 -10.96 -1.52 -1.02
N GLN A 101 -9.90 -1.74 -0.24
CA GLN A 101 -9.83 -1.27 1.15
C GLN A 101 -9.88 0.26 1.23
N ALA A 102 -9.07 0.95 0.42
CA ALA A 102 -9.05 2.40 0.40
C ALA A 102 -10.43 2.97 0.06
N LYS A 103 -11.07 2.40 -0.96
CA LYS A 103 -12.39 2.85 -1.40
C LYS A 103 -13.45 2.62 -0.32
N ALA A 104 -13.45 1.44 0.30
CA ALA A 104 -14.44 1.10 1.32
C ALA A 104 -14.30 1.93 2.60
N GLU A 105 -13.06 2.27 2.97
CA GLU A 105 -12.78 2.95 4.24
C GLU A 105 -12.57 4.46 4.11
N GLY A 106 -12.72 5.00 2.91
CA GLY A 106 -12.56 6.44 2.70
C GLY A 106 -11.12 6.93 2.81
N LEU A 107 -10.15 6.08 2.44
CA LEU A 107 -8.74 6.44 2.40
C LEU A 107 -8.32 6.73 0.96
N SER A 108 -7.18 7.40 0.81
CA SER A 108 -6.51 7.51 -0.50
C SER A 108 -5.39 6.50 -0.57
N LEU A 109 -5.32 5.73 -1.66
CA LEU A 109 -4.24 4.78 -1.89
C LEU A 109 -3.04 5.52 -2.49
N LEU A 110 -1.96 5.61 -1.74
CA LEU A 110 -0.72 6.23 -2.21
C LEU A 110 0.09 5.21 -2.98
N THR A 111 0.33 5.46 -4.25
CA THR A 111 0.99 4.51 -5.16
C THR A 111 1.81 5.21 -6.24
N ALA A 112 2.82 4.52 -6.75
CA ALA A 112 3.58 4.90 -7.93
C ALA A 112 3.25 3.99 -9.13
N ASP A 113 2.27 3.11 -9.00
CA ASP A 113 1.88 2.15 -10.04
C ASP A 113 1.00 2.81 -11.10
N ASN A 114 1.46 2.79 -12.36
CA ASN A 114 0.73 3.42 -13.47
C ASN A 114 -0.62 2.77 -13.76
N ILE A 115 -0.76 1.47 -13.51
CA ILE A 115 -2.02 0.76 -13.76
C ILE A 115 -3.04 1.16 -12.70
N LEU A 116 -2.65 1.23 -11.42
CA LEU A 116 -3.53 1.71 -10.35
C LEU A 116 -3.98 3.14 -10.60
N HIS A 117 -3.11 3.97 -11.19
CA HIS A 117 -3.44 5.36 -11.53
C HIS A 117 -4.60 5.45 -12.54
N GLN A 118 -4.86 4.41 -13.31
CA GLN A 118 -5.94 4.38 -14.30
C GLN A 118 -7.32 4.11 -13.70
N TYR A 119 -7.38 3.66 -12.44
CA TYR A 119 -8.66 3.40 -11.80
C TYR A 119 -9.37 4.69 -11.43
N PRO A 120 -10.70 4.76 -11.58
CA PRO A 120 -11.47 5.82 -10.97
C PRO A 120 -11.48 5.61 -9.46
N GLY A 121 -11.46 6.68 -8.69
CA GLY A 121 -11.59 6.60 -7.25
C GLY A 121 -10.35 7.07 -6.50
N PRO A 122 -10.14 6.61 -5.25
CA PRO A 122 -9.24 7.26 -4.31
C PRO A 122 -7.77 6.83 -4.51
N VAL A 123 -7.24 7.02 -5.69
CA VAL A 123 -5.83 6.77 -5.98
C VAL A 123 -5.07 8.08 -5.98
N LEU A 124 -4.04 8.18 -5.16
CA LEU A 124 -3.13 9.30 -5.12
C LEU A 124 -1.80 8.85 -5.72
N PHE A 125 -1.61 9.18 -6.98
CA PHE A 125 -0.44 8.74 -7.73
C PHE A 125 0.74 9.67 -7.50
N VAL A 126 1.90 9.09 -7.18
CA VAL A 126 3.18 9.80 -7.08
C VAL A 126 4.20 9.11 -7.97
N PRO A 127 4.87 9.83 -8.88
CA PRO A 127 5.87 9.21 -9.75
C PRO A 127 6.99 8.55 -8.93
N ALA A 128 7.51 7.46 -9.45
CA ALA A 128 8.52 6.66 -8.75
C ALA A 128 9.92 7.29 -8.76
N GLY A 129 10.10 8.31 -9.51
CA GLY A 129 11.41 8.85 -9.55
C GLY A 129 11.67 10.03 -10.25
#